data_d5da256662ab47f2d353412a779c07c3
#
_entry.id   d5da256662ab47f2d353412a779c07c3
#
_cell.length_a   1.000
_cell.length_b   1.000
_cell.length_c   1.000
_cell.angle_alpha   90.00
_cell.angle_beta   90.00
_cell.angle_gamma   90.00
#
_symmetry.space_group_name_H-M   'P 1'
#
loop_
_entity.id
_entity.type
_entity.pdbx_description
1 polymer ?
#
loop_
_entity_poly.entity_id
_entity_poly.type
_entity_poly.pdbx_seq_one_letter_code
_entity_poly.pdbx_strand_id
1 'polypeptide(L)'
;MPTSIAILFHARQTDAASMHYRIWPIAECWRRMGLRVDIVFGVAGENERTLLNADLLVPHVDCSVRPAPYQRLIERHPLVLNRRAGDIRKRRVSSLLVTRAEVESGSYWGPVIVKSNGNCGGLPDYHYARPHDAGPTLLDKVRRRVCNHPSLERRAWGAWLESLSYRFARTLTRYPIYDSAKDVPRGVWSNPHLVVERFVPERVRVDSPTPTPAAALSPRSGPLHYAMRMWIVMGGVGTGRTLTAADAYVKDRHAKLGHFTQPPSEALGERGWCARLGVDYGKLDYVVPRPEEGGDGGAVLLDVNTTPTVSGDAFSEFYVEQCGPLAKAALEWAERKENADAPLQAAAVA
;
A
#
# COMPACT_ATOMS: atom_id res chain seq x y z
N MET A 1 3.28 -17.13 -24.07
CA MET A 1 2.19 -16.48 -23.28
C MET A 1 1.57 -17.47 -22.29
N PRO A 2 1.36 -17.10 -21.04
CA PRO A 2 0.63 -17.93 -20.08
C PRO A 2 -0.77 -18.29 -20.59
N THR A 3 -1.20 -19.52 -20.31
CA THR A 3 -2.56 -20.02 -20.59
C THR A 3 -3.35 -20.21 -19.30
N SER A 4 -2.64 -20.26 -18.17
CA SER A 4 -3.20 -20.43 -16.83
C SER A 4 -2.56 -19.49 -15.81
N ILE A 5 -3.39 -18.93 -14.93
CA ILE A 5 -2.98 -18.02 -13.86
C ILE A 5 -3.54 -18.52 -12.54
N ALA A 6 -2.69 -18.60 -11.50
CA ALA A 6 -3.16 -18.86 -10.14
C ALA A 6 -3.00 -17.59 -9.29
N ILE A 7 -4.05 -17.23 -8.56
CA ILE A 7 -4.05 -16.12 -7.60
C ILE A 7 -4.07 -16.71 -6.20
N LEU A 8 -3.02 -16.44 -5.44
CA LEU A 8 -2.83 -16.98 -4.10
C LEU A 8 -3.25 -15.98 -3.03
N PHE A 9 -4.30 -16.30 -2.29
CA PHE A 9 -4.74 -15.58 -1.09
C PHE A 9 -4.25 -16.23 0.20
N HIS A 10 -4.31 -15.47 1.30
CA HIS A 10 -4.06 -16.01 2.62
C HIS A 10 -5.14 -17.05 2.99
N ALA A 11 -4.75 -18.17 3.66
CA ALA A 11 -5.65 -19.27 4.02
C ALA A 11 -6.86 -18.87 4.90
N ARG A 12 -6.78 -17.70 5.55
CA ARG A 12 -7.88 -17.17 6.39
C ARG A 12 -8.77 -16.17 5.66
N GLN A 13 -8.47 -15.88 4.42
CA GLN A 13 -9.38 -15.11 3.58
C GLN A 13 -10.46 -16.03 3.02
N THR A 14 -11.61 -15.45 2.75
CA THR A 14 -12.72 -16.12 2.05
C THR A 14 -13.04 -15.31 0.80
N ASP A 15 -13.74 -15.91 -0.14
CA ASP A 15 -14.21 -15.22 -1.35
C ASP A 15 -14.92 -13.91 -1.00
N ALA A 16 -15.92 -13.96 -0.13
CA ALA A 16 -16.68 -12.78 0.27
C ALA A 16 -15.82 -11.68 0.93
N ALA A 17 -14.87 -12.07 1.78
CA ALA A 17 -13.96 -11.11 2.43
C ALA A 17 -12.91 -10.53 1.49
N SER A 18 -12.64 -11.18 0.37
CA SER A 18 -11.62 -10.77 -0.60
C SER A 18 -12.18 -9.94 -1.78
N MET A 19 -13.50 -9.88 -1.95
CA MET A 19 -14.14 -9.22 -3.11
C MET A 19 -13.86 -7.72 -3.26
N HIS A 20 -13.36 -7.06 -2.24
CA HIS A 20 -12.97 -5.66 -2.30
C HIS A 20 -11.57 -5.43 -2.91
N TYR A 21 -10.83 -6.48 -3.28
CA TYR A 21 -9.52 -6.34 -3.91
C TYR A 21 -9.61 -6.16 -5.43
N ARG A 22 -8.70 -5.35 -5.94
CA ARG A 22 -8.61 -5.05 -7.40
C ARG A 22 -8.20 -6.26 -8.23
N ILE A 23 -7.66 -7.29 -7.64
CA ILE A 23 -7.29 -8.50 -8.37
C ILE A 23 -8.51 -9.23 -8.97
N TRP A 24 -9.70 -9.06 -8.40
CA TRP A 24 -10.92 -9.70 -8.91
C TRP A 24 -11.34 -9.19 -10.29
N PRO A 25 -11.49 -7.87 -10.54
CA PRO A 25 -11.77 -7.39 -11.90
C PRO A 25 -10.63 -7.68 -12.87
N ILE A 26 -9.37 -7.75 -12.41
CA ILE A 26 -8.25 -8.18 -13.24
C ILE A 26 -8.40 -9.66 -13.62
N ALA A 27 -8.75 -10.53 -12.68
CA ALA A 27 -9.02 -11.95 -12.93
C ALA A 27 -10.15 -12.15 -13.93
N GLU A 28 -11.20 -11.34 -13.84
CA GLU A 28 -12.30 -11.35 -14.80
C GLU A 28 -11.83 -10.95 -16.20
N CYS A 29 -10.96 -9.95 -16.34
CA CYS A 29 -10.35 -9.60 -17.61
C CYS A 29 -9.57 -10.79 -18.22
N TRP A 30 -8.77 -11.49 -17.42
CA TRP A 30 -8.03 -12.68 -17.89
C TRP A 30 -8.96 -13.80 -18.35
N ARG A 31 -10.07 -14.05 -17.62
CA ARG A 31 -11.09 -15.03 -18.06
C ARG A 31 -11.74 -14.64 -19.39
N ARG A 32 -12.08 -13.36 -19.56
CA ARG A 32 -12.60 -12.84 -20.85
C ARG A 32 -11.59 -12.94 -22.00
N MET A 33 -10.29 -12.95 -21.70
CA MET A 33 -9.22 -13.22 -22.67
C MET A 33 -9.01 -14.72 -22.94
N GLY A 34 -9.82 -15.60 -22.34
CA GLY A 34 -9.77 -17.04 -22.53
C GLY A 34 -8.76 -17.79 -21.66
N LEU A 35 -8.15 -17.13 -20.63
CA LEU A 35 -7.22 -17.80 -19.74
C LEU A 35 -7.96 -18.56 -18.62
N ARG A 36 -7.39 -19.67 -18.18
CA ARG A 36 -7.81 -20.32 -16.94
C ARG A 36 -7.28 -19.53 -15.75
N VAL A 37 -8.18 -19.15 -14.83
CA VAL A 37 -7.83 -18.39 -13.62
C VAL A 37 -8.33 -19.13 -12.39
N ASP A 38 -7.39 -19.67 -11.63
CA ASP A 38 -7.63 -20.40 -10.39
C ASP A 38 -7.44 -19.45 -9.20
N ILE A 39 -8.44 -19.38 -8.31
CA ILE A 39 -8.37 -18.62 -7.05
C ILE A 39 -8.10 -19.62 -5.93
N VAL A 40 -7.00 -19.44 -5.21
CA VAL A 40 -6.51 -20.42 -4.23
C VAL A 40 -6.28 -19.76 -2.87
N PHE A 41 -6.87 -20.33 -1.83
CA PHE A 41 -6.72 -19.85 -0.44
C PHE A 41 -5.80 -20.79 0.35
N GLY A 42 -4.59 -20.30 0.66
CA GLY A 42 -3.55 -21.08 1.35
C GLY A 42 -2.71 -21.94 0.42
N VAL A 43 -1.72 -22.62 1.00
CA VAL A 43 -0.67 -23.36 0.27
C VAL A 43 -0.60 -24.83 0.66
N ALA A 44 -1.62 -25.39 1.33
CA ALA A 44 -1.59 -26.77 1.80
C ALA A 44 -2.26 -27.74 0.82
N GLY A 45 -1.73 -28.97 0.73
CA GLY A 45 -2.34 -30.08 0.02
C GLY A 45 -2.48 -29.84 -1.48
N GLU A 46 -3.69 -30.02 -2.02
CA GLU A 46 -4.00 -29.86 -3.44
C GLU A 46 -3.82 -28.42 -3.94
N ASN A 47 -4.00 -27.44 -3.06
CA ASN A 47 -3.75 -26.04 -3.36
C ASN A 47 -2.30 -25.80 -3.83
N GLU A 48 -1.31 -26.43 -3.19
CA GLU A 48 0.09 -26.29 -3.58
C GLU A 48 0.31 -26.81 -5.02
N ARG A 49 -0.31 -27.93 -5.37
CA ARG A 49 -0.22 -28.49 -6.73
C ARG A 49 -0.86 -27.56 -7.75
N THR A 50 -2.05 -27.04 -7.47
CA THR A 50 -2.74 -26.09 -8.36
C THR A 50 -1.88 -24.85 -8.59
N LEU A 51 -1.29 -24.30 -7.53
CA LEU A 51 -0.45 -23.12 -7.60
C LEU A 51 0.83 -23.36 -8.42
N LEU A 52 1.50 -24.50 -8.22
CA LEU A 52 2.75 -24.84 -8.94
C LEU A 52 2.54 -25.23 -10.41
N ASN A 53 1.35 -25.67 -10.78
CA ASN A 53 1.00 -26.06 -12.16
C ASN A 53 0.47 -24.89 -13.01
N ALA A 54 0.27 -23.71 -12.45
CA ALA A 54 -0.10 -22.53 -13.21
C ALA A 54 1.12 -21.97 -13.95
N ASP A 55 0.90 -21.37 -15.12
CA ASP A 55 1.98 -20.73 -15.87
C ASP A 55 2.45 -19.44 -15.20
N LEU A 56 1.53 -18.70 -14.57
CA LEU A 56 1.81 -17.46 -13.83
C LEU A 56 1.20 -17.51 -12.43
N LEU A 57 1.99 -17.24 -11.41
CA LEU A 57 1.54 -17.10 -10.03
C LEU A 57 1.45 -15.63 -9.64
N VAL A 58 0.29 -15.26 -9.07
CA VAL A 58 0.03 -13.91 -8.52
C VAL A 58 -0.19 -14.01 -7.00
N PRO A 59 0.83 -13.76 -6.18
CA PRO A 59 0.66 -13.70 -4.73
C PRO A 59 -0.16 -12.47 -4.34
N HIS A 60 -1.36 -12.71 -3.78
CA HIS A 60 -2.26 -11.69 -3.27
C HIS A 60 -2.51 -11.89 -1.77
N VAL A 61 -1.42 -12.08 -1.03
CA VAL A 61 -1.43 -12.31 0.42
C VAL A 61 -1.36 -10.97 1.13
N ASP A 62 -2.45 -10.54 1.75
CA ASP A 62 -2.56 -9.24 2.42
C ASP A 62 -1.83 -9.25 3.79
N CYS A 63 -0.51 -9.31 3.74
CA CYS A 63 0.39 -9.20 4.87
C CYS A 63 1.54 -8.26 4.55
N SER A 64 2.02 -7.51 5.53
CA SER A 64 3.19 -6.65 5.37
C SER A 64 4.49 -7.46 5.23
N VAL A 65 4.53 -8.63 5.87
CA VAL A 65 5.57 -9.64 5.69
C VAL A 65 4.90 -10.92 5.24
N ARG A 66 5.32 -11.41 4.10
CA ARG A 66 4.78 -12.66 3.57
C ARG A 66 5.16 -13.83 4.47
N PRO A 67 4.19 -14.65 4.97
CA PRO A 67 4.52 -15.77 5.83
C PRO A 67 5.38 -16.82 5.12
N ALA A 68 6.28 -17.49 5.87
CA ALA A 68 7.26 -18.40 5.31
C ALA A 68 6.68 -19.53 4.41
N PRO A 69 5.53 -20.15 4.68
CA PRO A 69 4.98 -21.16 3.78
C PRO A 69 4.67 -20.63 2.38
N TYR A 70 4.14 -19.40 2.30
CA TYR A 70 3.85 -18.74 1.02
C TYR A 70 5.14 -18.36 0.30
N GLN A 71 6.12 -17.84 1.04
CA GLN A 71 7.41 -17.45 0.47
C GLN A 71 8.14 -18.66 -0.15
N ARG A 72 8.18 -19.82 0.54
CA ARG A 72 8.77 -21.06 -0.01
C ARG A 72 8.11 -21.54 -1.29
N LEU A 73 6.77 -21.45 -1.40
CA LEU A 73 6.05 -21.78 -2.61
C LEU A 73 6.44 -20.85 -3.77
N ILE A 74 6.47 -19.55 -3.50
CA ILE A 74 6.82 -18.51 -4.47
C ILE A 74 8.24 -18.69 -5.00
N GLU A 75 9.17 -19.09 -4.16
CA GLU A 75 10.57 -19.37 -4.56
C GLU A 75 10.69 -20.56 -5.52
N ARG A 76 9.79 -21.54 -5.41
CA ARG A 76 9.75 -22.74 -6.25
C ARG A 76 9.03 -22.54 -7.57
N HIS A 77 8.15 -21.57 -7.68
CA HIS A 77 7.39 -21.35 -8.90
C HIS A 77 8.24 -20.58 -9.92
N PRO A 78 8.29 -20.97 -11.21
CA PRO A 78 9.16 -20.33 -12.20
C PRO A 78 8.81 -18.87 -12.45
N LEU A 79 7.55 -18.54 -12.63
CA LEU A 79 7.09 -17.21 -13.03
C LEU A 79 6.09 -16.61 -12.02
N VAL A 80 6.52 -15.59 -11.28
CA VAL A 80 5.75 -15.01 -10.15
C VAL A 80 5.80 -13.50 -10.17
N LEU A 81 4.65 -12.85 -10.19
CA LEU A 81 4.55 -11.42 -9.88
C LEU A 81 4.92 -11.15 -8.42
N ASN A 82 5.54 -10.01 -8.14
CA ASN A 82 5.93 -9.64 -6.79
C ASN A 82 6.85 -10.66 -6.08
N ARG A 83 7.63 -11.45 -6.81
CA ARG A 83 8.54 -12.44 -6.22
C ARG A 83 9.38 -11.84 -5.10
N ARG A 84 9.95 -10.65 -5.30
CA ARG A 84 10.85 -9.96 -4.38
C ARG A 84 10.16 -9.06 -3.36
N ALA A 85 8.85 -8.77 -3.52
CA ALA A 85 8.08 -7.92 -2.61
C ALA A 85 7.55 -8.71 -1.39
N GLY A 86 8.42 -9.44 -0.71
CA GLY A 86 8.04 -10.28 0.45
C GLY A 86 7.94 -9.54 1.78
N ASP A 87 8.52 -8.35 1.87
CA ASP A 87 8.49 -7.48 3.07
C ASP A 87 8.28 -6.02 2.63
N ILE A 88 7.07 -5.51 2.84
CA ILE A 88 6.66 -4.14 2.51
C ILE A 88 6.42 -3.28 3.76
N ARG A 89 6.96 -3.67 4.91
CA ARG A 89 6.89 -2.86 6.12
C ARG A 89 7.54 -1.49 5.90
N LYS A 90 7.00 -0.47 6.53
CA LYS A 90 7.48 0.92 6.39
C LYS A 90 8.95 1.08 6.78
N ARG A 91 9.42 0.36 7.81
CA ARG A 91 10.86 0.33 8.15
C ARG A 91 11.76 -0.17 7.02
N ARG A 92 11.22 -0.94 6.08
CA ARG A 92 11.96 -1.49 4.93
C ARG A 92 11.89 -0.61 3.70
N VAL A 93 10.72 0.00 3.46
CA VAL A 93 10.42 0.66 2.20
C VAL A 93 10.48 2.18 2.27
N SER A 94 10.30 2.78 3.46
CA SER A 94 10.24 4.24 3.62
C SER A 94 11.64 4.87 3.66
N SER A 95 11.79 5.95 2.89
CA SER A 95 12.95 6.84 2.96
C SER A 95 12.75 8.01 3.95
N LEU A 96 11.59 8.08 4.59
CA LEU A 96 11.18 9.19 5.46
C LEU A 96 11.38 8.89 6.96
N LEU A 97 11.90 7.73 7.30
CA LEU A 97 12.06 7.33 8.69
C LEU A 97 12.89 8.37 9.48
N VAL A 98 12.39 8.65 10.69
CA VAL A 98 13.10 9.44 11.69
C VAL A 98 13.44 8.52 12.85
N THR A 99 14.67 8.56 13.30
CA THR A 99 15.14 7.78 14.45
C THR A 99 15.13 8.62 15.71
N ARG A 100 15.01 7.97 16.85
CA ARG A 100 15.13 8.64 18.15
C ARG A 100 16.50 9.31 18.31
N ALA A 101 17.56 8.72 17.81
CA ALA A 101 18.91 9.26 17.85
C ALA A 101 19.02 10.60 17.08
N GLU A 102 18.35 10.73 15.91
CA GLU A 102 18.32 11.99 15.16
C GLU A 102 17.63 13.11 15.95
N VAL A 103 16.58 12.78 16.71
CA VAL A 103 15.87 13.76 17.55
C VAL A 103 16.71 14.14 18.77
N GLU A 104 17.34 13.18 19.43
CA GLU A 104 18.20 13.41 20.62
C GLU A 104 19.48 14.21 20.26
N SER A 105 20.06 13.95 19.09
CA SER A 105 21.22 14.71 18.59
C SER A 105 20.87 16.09 18.02
N GLY A 106 19.59 16.38 17.83
CA GLY A 106 19.14 17.62 17.22
C GLY A 106 19.23 17.65 15.69
N SER A 107 19.53 16.51 15.05
CA SER A 107 19.63 16.43 13.60
C SER A 107 18.27 16.56 12.88
N TYR A 108 17.16 16.26 13.57
CA TYR A 108 15.82 16.45 13.04
C TYR A 108 14.81 16.84 14.12
N TRP A 109 14.13 17.98 13.93
CA TRP A 109 13.08 18.48 14.84
C TRP A 109 11.79 18.87 14.10
N GLY A 110 11.75 18.68 12.80
CA GLY A 110 10.60 19.04 11.98
C GLY A 110 9.34 18.21 12.25
N PRO A 111 8.27 18.49 11.49
CA PRO A 111 7.00 17.80 11.65
C PRO A 111 7.12 16.31 11.27
N VAL A 112 6.43 15.48 12.02
CA VAL A 112 6.44 14.02 11.84
C VAL A 112 5.04 13.43 11.88
N ILE A 113 4.89 12.27 11.28
CA ILE A 113 3.70 11.42 11.33
C ILE A 113 4.06 10.07 11.94
N VAL A 114 3.25 9.61 12.90
CA VAL A 114 3.40 8.27 13.47
C VAL A 114 2.49 7.31 12.70
N LYS A 115 3.07 6.23 12.20
CA LYS A 115 2.36 5.20 11.43
C LYS A 115 2.55 3.82 12.03
N SER A 116 1.64 2.90 11.72
CA SER A 116 1.94 1.48 11.88
C SER A 116 3.07 1.08 10.94
N ASN A 117 4.00 0.24 11.41
CA ASN A 117 5.03 -0.36 10.57
C ASN A 117 4.45 -1.30 9.51
N GLY A 118 3.28 -1.91 9.80
CA GLY A 118 2.55 -2.76 8.87
C GLY A 118 1.62 -1.97 7.94
N ASN A 119 1.18 -2.63 6.86
CA ASN A 119 0.22 -2.11 5.91
C ASN A 119 -1.19 -2.00 6.53
N CYS A 120 -2.05 -1.14 5.99
CA CYS A 120 -3.43 -0.93 6.48
C CYS A 120 -3.52 -0.77 8.01
N GLY A 121 -2.61 0.01 8.61
CA GLY A 121 -2.56 0.18 10.06
C GLY A 121 -2.05 -1.05 10.83
N GLY A 122 -1.49 -2.06 10.16
CA GLY A 122 -1.05 -3.33 10.73
C GLY A 122 -2.21 -4.29 11.03
N LEU A 123 -3.43 -3.99 10.57
CA LEU A 123 -4.62 -4.79 10.82
C LEU A 123 -4.56 -6.20 10.21
N PRO A 124 -4.17 -6.39 8.93
CA PRO A 124 -4.07 -7.72 8.35
C PRO A 124 -3.05 -8.60 9.08
N ASP A 125 -1.85 -8.08 9.32
CA ASP A 125 -0.79 -8.81 10.04
C ASP A 125 -1.25 -9.23 11.43
N TYR A 126 -1.91 -8.33 12.15
CA TYR A 126 -2.44 -8.60 13.47
C TYR A 126 -3.56 -9.66 13.44
N HIS A 127 -4.46 -9.56 12.45
CA HIS A 127 -5.58 -10.49 12.28
C HIS A 127 -5.09 -11.90 11.95
N TYR A 128 -4.14 -12.03 11.03
CA TYR A 128 -3.63 -13.32 10.58
C TYR A 128 -2.65 -13.99 11.56
N ALA A 129 -1.99 -13.21 12.40
CA ALA A 129 -1.09 -13.76 13.42
C ALA A 129 -1.83 -14.38 14.64
N ARG A 130 -3.14 -14.12 14.80
CA ARG A 130 -3.92 -14.63 15.96
C ARG A 130 -4.51 -16.01 15.69
N PRO A 131 -4.75 -16.84 16.73
CA PRO A 131 -5.55 -18.06 16.59
C PRO A 131 -6.93 -17.75 16.01
N HIS A 132 -7.49 -18.68 15.23
CA HIS A 132 -8.73 -18.48 14.48
C HIS A 132 -9.91 -18.02 15.36
N ASP A 133 -9.97 -18.49 16.61
CA ASP A 133 -11.10 -18.28 17.53
C ASP A 133 -10.86 -17.16 18.56
N ALA A 134 -9.71 -16.47 18.51
CA ALA A 134 -9.43 -15.40 19.46
C ALA A 134 -10.15 -14.10 19.06
N GLY A 135 -11.32 -13.89 19.61
CA GLY A 135 -12.01 -12.60 19.58
C GLY A 135 -11.13 -11.45 20.13
N PRO A 136 -11.49 -10.17 19.91
CA PRO A 136 -10.72 -9.06 20.45
C PRO A 136 -10.69 -9.15 21.98
N THR A 137 -9.49 -9.11 22.57
CA THR A 137 -9.32 -9.09 24.02
C THR A 137 -9.95 -7.83 24.63
N LEU A 138 -10.26 -7.87 25.92
CA LEU A 138 -10.73 -6.67 26.64
C LEU A 138 -9.73 -5.51 26.47
N LEU A 139 -8.44 -5.81 26.54
CA LEU A 139 -7.36 -4.86 26.28
C LEU A 139 -7.43 -4.27 24.85
N ASP A 140 -7.74 -5.06 23.83
CA ASP A 140 -7.90 -4.57 22.47
C ASP A 140 -9.11 -3.64 22.33
N LYS A 141 -10.21 -3.96 23.03
CA LYS A 141 -11.42 -3.12 23.04
C LYS A 141 -11.17 -1.78 23.73
N VAL A 142 -10.54 -1.80 24.91
CA VAL A 142 -10.18 -0.60 25.65
C VAL A 142 -9.20 0.27 24.83
N ARG A 143 -8.19 -0.34 24.27
CA ARG A 143 -7.18 0.29 23.42
C ARG A 143 -7.78 0.93 22.18
N ARG A 144 -8.66 0.22 21.47
CA ARG A 144 -9.36 0.76 20.29
C ARG A 144 -10.22 1.96 20.67
N ARG A 145 -10.77 1.97 21.89
CA ARG A 145 -11.57 3.08 22.40
C ARG A 145 -10.71 4.27 22.82
N VAL A 146 -9.56 4.06 23.43
CA VAL A 146 -8.63 5.12 23.87
C VAL A 146 -7.89 5.72 22.67
N CYS A 147 -7.31 4.90 21.80
CA CYS A 147 -6.53 5.39 20.65
C CYS A 147 -7.38 6.01 19.53
N ASN A 148 -8.68 5.76 19.49
CA ASN A 148 -9.58 6.29 18.45
C ASN A 148 -10.50 7.43 18.95
N HIS A 149 -10.33 7.91 20.18
CA HIS A 149 -11.18 8.97 20.74
C HIS A 149 -10.41 10.30 20.88
N PRO A 150 -10.57 11.25 19.92
CA PRO A 150 -9.81 12.49 19.92
C PRO A 150 -10.06 13.41 21.12
N SER A 151 -11.17 13.21 21.86
CA SER A 151 -11.56 14.03 23.00
C SER A 151 -10.93 13.62 24.34
N LEU A 152 -10.31 12.43 24.44
CA LEU A 152 -9.62 11.97 25.65
C LEU A 152 -8.13 12.36 25.66
N GLU A 153 -7.59 12.83 24.53
CA GLU A 153 -6.17 13.12 24.32
C GLU A 153 -5.65 14.37 25.04
N ARG A 154 -6.52 15.25 25.57
CA ARG A 154 -6.10 16.60 26.01
C ARG A 154 -6.19 16.88 27.50
N ARG A 155 -6.41 15.90 28.36
CA ARG A 155 -6.47 16.14 29.80
C ARG A 155 -5.29 15.49 30.54
N ALA A 156 -4.87 16.05 31.64
CA ALA A 156 -3.61 15.82 32.36
C ALA A 156 -3.18 14.37 32.66
N TRP A 157 -4.03 13.40 32.48
CA TRP A 157 -3.71 11.97 32.46
C TRP A 157 -3.23 11.50 31.07
N GLY A 158 -3.34 12.39 30.04
CA GLY A 158 -3.18 12.08 28.63
C GLY A 158 -1.80 11.57 28.27
N ALA A 159 -0.75 12.30 28.59
CA ALA A 159 0.59 12.03 28.07
C ALA A 159 1.17 10.69 28.54
N TRP A 160 0.95 10.30 29.79
CA TRP A 160 1.43 9.00 30.30
C TRP A 160 0.61 7.83 29.74
N LEU A 161 -0.72 7.94 29.79
CA LEU A 161 -1.61 6.93 29.21
C LEU A 161 -1.43 6.82 27.69
N GLU A 162 -1.22 7.94 27.01
CA GLU A 162 -0.91 8.00 25.60
C GLU A 162 0.41 7.29 25.31
N SER A 163 1.48 7.61 26.03
CA SER A 163 2.78 6.95 25.86
C SER A 163 2.69 5.44 26.14
N LEU A 164 1.93 5.05 27.18
CA LEU A 164 1.71 3.65 27.51
C LEU A 164 0.87 2.94 26.43
N SER A 165 -0.16 3.60 25.90
CA SER A 165 -0.99 3.06 24.81
C SER A 165 -0.17 2.79 23.56
N TYR A 166 0.69 3.72 23.17
CA TYR A 166 1.59 3.54 22.03
C TYR A 166 2.65 2.46 22.26
N ARG A 167 3.18 2.33 23.46
CA ARG A 167 4.17 1.28 23.79
C ARG A 167 3.67 -0.13 23.47
N PHE A 168 2.38 -0.37 23.62
CA PHE A 168 1.75 -1.68 23.39
C PHE A 168 0.89 -1.74 22.12
N ALA A 169 0.84 -0.69 21.32
CA ALA A 169 0.04 -0.66 20.10
C ALA A 169 0.60 -1.63 19.05
N ARG A 170 -0.22 -2.58 18.60
CA ARG A 170 0.09 -3.47 17.47
C ARG A 170 -0.50 -2.95 16.16
N THR A 171 -1.57 -2.17 16.26
CA THR A 171 -2.27 -1.58 15.12
C THR A 171 -2.49 -0.09 15.38
N LEU A 172 -2.47 0.71 14.33
CA LEU A 172 -2.75 2.13 14.39
C LEU A 172 -3.59 2.51 13.17
N THR A 173 -4.87 2.82 13.40
CA THR A 173 -5.82 3.15 12.33
C THR A 173 -5.85 4.64 11.99
N ARG A 174 -5.46 5.51 12.93
CA ARG A 174 -5.24 6.93 12.72
C ARG A 174 -3.78 7.25 12.91
N TYR A 175 -3.25 8.09 12.07
CA TYR A 175 -1.84 8.47 12.06
C TYR A 175 -1.69 9.88 12.61
N PRO A 176 -1.34 10.05 13.91
CA PRO A 176 -1.15 11.36 14.49
C PRO A 176 0.03 12.06 13.84
N ILE A 177 -0.14 13.37 13.61
CA ILE A 177 0.88 14.27 13.12
C ILE A 177 1.29 15.15 14.28
N TYR A 178 2.59 15.32 14.49
CA TYR A 178 3.21 16.19 15.50
C TYR A 178 4.00 17.27 14.78
N ASP A 179 3.90 18.50 15.23
CA ASP A 179 4.63 19.64 14.67
C ASP A 179 6.15 19.52 14.89
N SER A 180 6.54 18.78 15.92
CA SER A 180 7.94 18.48 16.20
C SER A 180 8.13 17.00 16.56
N ALA A 181 9.21 16.41 16.07
CA ALA A 181 9.61 15.06 16.46
C ALA A 181 9.88 14.89 17.97
N LYS A 182 10.15 16.00 18.69
CA LYS A 182 10.32 16.02 20.16
C LYS A 182 9.02 15.74 20.92
N ASP A 183 7.88 16.04 20.30
CA ASP A 183 6.56 15.87 20.91
C ASP A 183 6.04 14.43 20.80
N VAL A 184 6.75 13.57 20.04
CA VAL A 184 6.36 12.17 19.87
C VAL A 184 6.49 11.41 21.19
N PRO A 185 5.42 10.76 21.68
CA PRO A 185 5.42 10.02 22.93
C PRO A 185 6.52 8.95 22.99
N ARG A 186 7.21 8.82 24.13
CA ARG A 186 8.32 7.87 24.31
C ARG A 186 7.93 6.43 23.97
N GLY A 187 6.68 6.04 24.22
CA GLY A 187 6.15 4.71 23.90
C GLY A 187 6.19 4.36 22.42
N VAL A 188 6.11 5.35 21.52
CA VAL A 188 6.21 5.16 20.07
C VAL A 188 7.59 4.66 19.69
N TRP A 189 8.64 5.31 20.21
CA TRP A 189 10.04 5.00 19.87
C TRP A 189 10.48 3.60 20.29
N SER A 190 9.88 3.06 21.34
CA SER A 190 10.18 1.70 21.85
C SER A 190 9.33 0.62 21.22
N ASN A 191 8.35 0.97 20.37
CA ASN A 191 7.41 -0.01 19.80
C ASN A 191 7.87 -0.48 18.41
N PRO A 192 8.16 -1.77 18.21
CA PRO A 192 8.58 -2.30 16.90
C PRO A 192 7.47 -2.27 15.85
N HIS A 193 6.19 -2.15 16.27
CA HIS A 193 5.03 -2.09 15.39
C HIS A 193 4.71 -0.68 14.89
N LEU A 194 5.41 0.34 15.38
CA LEU A 194 5.22 1.72 14.98
C LEU A 194 6.48 2.27 14.31
N VAL A 195 6.29 3.28 13.48
CA VAL A 195 7.37 4.07 12.86
C VAL A 195 7.05 5.56 12.98
N VAL A 196 8.09 6.35 13.04
CA VAL A 196 8.02 7.82 12.92
C VAL A 196 8.62 8.19 11.58
N GLU A 197 7.88 8.93 10.78
CA GLU A 197 8.32 9.42 9.49
C GLU A 197 8.25 10.93 9.43
N ARG A 198 9.13 11.56 8.68
CA ARG A 198 8.99 12.98 8.33
C ARG A 198 7.63 13.20 7.71
N PHE A 199 6.90 14.19 8.17
CA PHE A 199 5.64 14.58 7.56
C PHE A 199 5.93 15.49 6.36
N VAL A 200 5.66 14.98 5.17
CA VAL A 200 5.88 15.68 3.89
C VAL A 200 4.51 15.94 3.26
N PRO A 201 3.96 17.15 3.39
CA PRO A 201 2.68 17.50 2.78
C PRO A 201 2.83 17.78 1.28
N GLU A 202 1.81 17.43 0.50
CA GLU A 202 1.53 18.06 -0.80
C GLU A 202 0.26 18.89 -0.63
N ARG A 203 0.28 20.14 -1.03
CA ARG A 203 -0.89 21.01 -0.98
C ARG A 203 -1.28 21.47 -2.37
N VAL A 204 -2.54 21.35 -2.70
CA VAL A 204 -3.11 21.76 -3.98
C VAL A 204 -4.25 22.75 -3.76
N ARG A 205 -4.42 23.70 -4.67
CA ARG A 205 -5.63 24.53 -4.69
C ARG A 205 -6.75 23.75 -5.35
N VAL A 206 -7.89 23.72 -4.70
CA VAL A 206 -9.10 23.10 -5.24
C VAL A 206 -10.01 24.25 -5.67
N ASP A 207 -10.21 24.37 -6.97
CA ASP A 207 -11.16 25.35 -7.50
C ASP A 207 -12.57 24.98 -7.02
N SER A 208 -13.35 25.98 -6.61
CA SER A 208 -14.74 25.77 -6.21
C SER A 208 -15.51 25.14 -7.37
N PRO A 209 -16.39 24.14 -7.12
CA PRO A 209 -17.14 23.43 -8.18
C PRO A 209 -18.14 24.28 -8.96
N THR A 210 -18.29 25.57 -8.65
CA THR A 210 -19.10 26.53 -9.41
C THR A 210 -18.20 27.41 -10.27
N PRO A 211 -18.10 27.16 -11.60
CA PRO A 211 -17.42 28.07 -12.50
C PRO A 211 -18.28 29.32 -12.67
N THR A 212 -18.03 30.37 -11.91
CA THR A 212 -18.50 31.70 -12.26
C THR A 212 -17.59 32.24 -13.39
N PRO A 213 -18.15 32.88 -14.45
CA PRO A 213 -17.35 33.43 -15.56
C PRO A 213 -16.24 34.40 -15.13
N ALA A 214 -16.36 35.01 -13.95
CA ALA A 214 -15.33 35.89 -13.37
C ALA A 214 -14.12 35.13 -12.80
N ALA A 215 -14.23 33.84 -12.49
CA ALA A 215 -13.12 33.03 -11.93
C ALA A 215 -12.04 32.66 -12.98
N ALA A 216 -12.34 32.80 -14.27
CA ALA A 216 -11.41 32.50 -15.36
C ALA A 216 -10.24 33.51 -15.48
N LEU A 217 -10.30 34.65 -14.81
CA LEU A 217 -9.31 35.73 -14.88
C LEU A 217 -8.57 36.02 -13.58
N SER A 218 -8.85 35.27 -12.49
CA SER A 218 -8.19 35.45 -11.20
C SER A 218 -7.16 34.33 -10.93
N PRO A 219 -5.95 34.65 -10.45
CA PRO A 219 -4.99 33.63 -10.10
C PRO A 219 -5.57 32.77 -8.98
N ARG A 220 -5.80 31.49 -9.28
CA ARG A 220 -6.26 30.36 -8.45
C ARG A 220 -6.52 30.70 -6.97
N SER A 221 -7.73 31.15 -6.66
CA SER A 221 -8.13 31.66 -5.34
C SER A 221 -8.74 30.62 -4.40
N GLY A 222 -8.79 29.35 -4.81
CA GLY A 222 -9.39 28.28 -4.03
C GLY A 222 -8.60 27.94 -2.74
N PRO A 223 -9.25 27.34 -1.72
CA PRO A 223 -8.57 26.90 -0.49
C PRO A 223 -7.48 25.87 -0.79
N LEU A 224 -6.41 25.92 0.00
CA LEU A 224 -5.35 24.90 -0.04
C LEU A 224 -5.83 23.64 0.67
N HIS A 225 -5.85 22.53 -0.05
CA HIS A 225 -6.13 21.21 0.46
C HIS A 225 -4.85 20.37 0.47
N TYR A 226 -4.76 19.44 1.42
CA TYR A 226 -3.77 18.39 1.36
C TYR A 226 -4.09 17.44 0.23
N ALA A 227 -3.07 16.95 -0.45
CA ALA A 227 -3.18 15.98 -1.54
C ALA A 227 -2.37 14.73 -1.26
N MET A 228 -2.81 13.63 -1.84
CA MET A 228 -2.08 12.37 -1.90
C MET A 228 -2.38 11.72 -3.26
N ARG A 229 -1.36 11.21 -3.89
CA ARG A 229 -1.47 10.52 -5.17
C ARG A 229 -1.38 9.02 -4.95
N MET A 230 -2.21 8.29 -5.67
CA MET A 230 -2.17 6.83 -5.70
C MET A 230 -1.87 6.38 -7.12
N TRP A 231 -0.93 5.47 -7.26
CA TRP A 231 -0.61 4.81 -8.52
C TRP A 231 -0.79 3.30 -8.35
N ILE A 232 -1.65 2.69 -9.15
CA ILE A 232 -1.82 1.25 -9.21
C ILE A 232 -1.07 0.76 -10.43
N VAL A 233 -0.13 -0.15 -10.21
CA VAL A 233 0.78 -0.67 -11.23
C VAL A 233 0.62 -2.17 -11.38
N MET A 234 0.78 -2.66 -12.62
CA MET A 234 0.94 -4.07 -12.94
C MET A 234 1.78 -4.19 -14.22
N GLY A 235 2.89 -4.94 -14.15
CA GLY A 235 3.78 -5.17 -15.28
C GLY A 235 4.43 -3.90 -15.86
N GLY A 236 4.49 -2.79 -15.10
CA GLY A 236 5.03 -1.51 -15.54
C GLY A 236 4.00 -0.55 -16.12
N VAL A 237 2.77 -0.99 -16.34
CA VAL A 237 1.63 -0.15 -16.74
C VAL A 237 0.76 0.15 -15.53
N GLY A 238 0.07 1.27 -15.50
CA GLY A 238 -0.78 1.57 -14.38
C GLY A 238 -1.75 2.72 -14.59
N THR A 239 -2.52 2.96 -13.55
CA THR A 239 -3.47 4.07 -13.47
C THR A 239 -3.41 4.71 -12.10
N GLY A 240 -3.55 6.01 -12.04
CA GLY A 240 -3.46 6.76 -10.81
C GLY A 240 -4.61 7.72 -10.61
N ARG A 241 -4.73 8.20 -9.38
CA ARG A 241 -5.66 9.25 -8.99
C ARG A 241 -5.06 10.14 -7.91
N THR A 242 -5.45 11.40 -7.92
CA THR A 242 -5.15 12.34 -6.85
C THR A 242 -6.35 12.41 -5.91
N LEU A 243 -6.11 12.26 -4.63
CA LEU A 243 -7.06 12.46 -3.54
C LEU A 243 -6.73 13.78 -2.85
N THR A 244 -7.76 14.50 -2.41
CA THR A 244 -7.59 15.76 -1.64
C THR A 244 -8.51 15.78 -0.45
N ALA A 245 -8.06 16.43 0.62
CA ALA A 245 -8.85 16.69 1.80
C ALA A 245 -8.43 18.03 2.44
N ALA A 246 -9.36 18.65 3.16
CA ALA A 246 -9.03 19.82 3.99
C ALA A 246 -8.11 19.45 5.16
N ASP A 247 -8.17 18.20 5.61
CA ASP A 247 -7.34 17.65 6.69
C ASP A 247 -6.07 16.99 6.14
N ALA A 248 -4.99 17.05 6.90
CA ALA A 248 -3.69 16.44 6.57
C ALA A 248 -3.77 14.91 6.42
N TYR A 249 -4.73 14.26 7.07
CA TYR A 249 -5.00 12.83 6.91
C TYR A 249 -5.96 12.57 5.75
N VAL A 250 -5.46 12.70 4.52
CA VAL A 250 -6.24 12.63 3.28
C VAL A 250 -7.05 11.32 3.12
N LYS A 251 -6.59 10.20 3.72
CA LYS A 251 -7.27 8.89 3.59
C LYS A 251 -8.62 8.81 4.30
N ASP A 252 -8.90 9.68 5.26
CA ASP A 252 -10.10 9.60 6.11
C ASP A 252 -11.34 10.23 5.46
N ARG A 253 -11.17 11.42 4.85
CA ARG A 253 -12.26 12.16 4.18
C ARG A 253 -11.70 12.87 2.96
N HIS A 254 -11.81 12.27 1.81
CA HIS A 254 -11.22 12.80 0.60
C HIS A 254 -12.22 12.97 -0.54
N ALA A 255 -11.94 13.95 -1.41
CA ALA A 255 -12.51 14.07 -2.73
C ALA A 255 -11.51 13.56 -3.78
N LYS A 256 -12.00 12.96 -4.86
CA LYS A 256 -11.16 12.56 -6.00
C LYS A 256 -11.02 13.76 -6.94
N LEU A 257 -9.80 14.18 -7.23
CA LEU A 257 -9.54 15.30 -8.16
C LEU A 257 -9.40 14.88 -9.61
N GLY A 258 -8.95 13.67 -9.89
CA GLY A 258 -8.73 13.27 -11.27
C GLY A 258 -8.04 11.92 -11.40
N HIS A 259 -8.01 11.43 -12.63
CA HIS A 259 -7.28 10.23 -13.03
C HIS A 259 -6.09 10.63 -13.90
N PHE A 260 -5.01 9.85 -13.79
CA PHE A 260 -3.83 9.98 -14.64
C PHE A 260 -3.28 8.60 -14.98
N THR A 261 -2.66 8.46 -16.15
CA THR A 261 -2.13 7.18 -16.65
C THR A 261 -0.61 7.14 -16.70
N GLN A 262 0.04 8.28 -16.46
CA GLN A 262 1.48 8.33 -16.40
C GLN A 262 1.97 8.16 -14.95
N PRO A 263 2.95 7.27 -14.72
CA PRO A 263 3.56 7.13 -13.41
C PRO A 263 4.41 8.36 -13.07
N PRO A 264 4.69 8.59 -11.79
CA PRO A 264 5.78 9.49 -11.44
C PRO A 264 7.10 8.93 -11.96
N SER A 265 8.03 9.80 -12.37
CA SER A 265 9.34 9.40 -12.93
C SER A 265 10.12 8.48 -12.00
N GLU A 266 9.92 8.61 -10.69
CA GLU A 266 10.57 7.83 -9.64
C GLU A 266 9.98 6.41 -9.48
N ALA A 267 8.82 6.12 -10.07
CA ALA A 267 8.16 4.82 -9.88
C ALA A 267 8.72 3.72 -10.76
N LEU A 268 9.01 4.02 -12.03
CA LEU A 268 9.42 3.05 -13.04
C LEU A 268 10.90 3.16 -13.41
N GLY A 269 11.38 2.23 -14.23
CA GLY A 269 12.77 2.12 -14.62
C GLY A 269 13.60 1.28 -13.62
N GLU A 270 14.84 1.00 -13.98
CA GLU A 270 15.74 0.12 -13.21
C GLU A 270 16.03 0.61 -11.78
N ARG A 271 16.04 1.94 -11.59
CA ARG A 271 16.25 2.58 -10.28
C ARG A 271 14.97 3.06 -9.64
N GLY A 272 13.83 2.83 -10.26
CA GLY A 272 12.52 3.24 -9.76
C GLY A 272 12.07 2.46 -8.53
N TRP A 273 11.05 2.95 -7.86
CA TRP A 273 10.51 2.31 -6.64
C TRP A 273 10.08 0.86 -6.90
N CYS A 274 9.40 0.61 -8.04
CA CYS A 274 8.94 -0.74 -8.38
C CYS A 274 10.10 -1.73 -8.47
N ALA A 275 11.19 -1.37 -9.15
CA ALA A 275 12.36 -2.23 -9.30
C ALA A 275 13.09 -2.46 -7.97
N ARG A 276 13.32 -1.38 -7.18
CA ARG A 276 14.00 -1.47 -5.88
C ARG A 276 13.24 -2.30 -4.86
N LEU A 277 11.89 -2.21 -4.86
CA LEU A 277 11.02 -2.89 -3.91
C LEU A 277 10.53 -4.25 -4.43
N GLY A 278 10.81 -4.58 -5.69
CA GLY A 278 10.37 -5.81 -6.34
C GLY A 278 8.86 -5.88 -6.55
N VAL A 279 8.21 -4.72 -6.77
CA VAL A 279 6.76 -4.60 -6.95
C VAL A 279 6.45 -4.61 -8.44
N ASP A 280 5.93 -5.73 -8.91
CA ASP A 280 5.40 -5.88 -10.27
C ASP A 280 3.91 -5.58 -10.34
N TYR A 281 3.19 -5.79 -9.22
CA TYR A 281 1.78 -5.47 -9.02
C TYR A 281 1.54 -4.87 -7.64
N GLY A 282 0.88 -3.72 -7.59
CA GLY A 282 0.59 -3.07 -6.32
C GLY A 282 0.04 -1.67 -6.46
N LYS A 283 -0.08 -1.01 -5.31
CA LYS A 283 -0.44 0.39 -5.19
C LYS A 283 0.69 1.13 -4.48
N LEU A 284 1.09 2.24 -5.05
CA LEU A 284 2.05 3.20 -4.49
C LEU A 284 1.27 4.45 -4.06
N ASP A 285 1.36 4.81 -2.80
CA ASP A 285 0.86 6.09 -2.29
C ASP A 285 2.05 7.05 -2.18
N TYR A 286 1.94 8.22 -2.77
CA TYR A 286 3.02 9.21 -2.83
C TYR A 286 2.49 10.64 -2.83
N VAL A 287 3.39 11.60 -2.61
CA VAL A 287 3.15 13.04 -2.72
C VAL A 287 4.20 13.66 -3.65
N VAL A 288 3.88 14.81 -4.21
CA VAL A 288 4.83 15.65 -4.96
C VAL A 288 4.87 17.02 -4.26
N PRO A 289 5.69 17.16 -3.22
CA PRO A 289 5.76 18.38 -2.44
C PRO A 289 6.37 19.50 -3.27
N ARG A 290 5.86 20.71 -3.11
CA ARG A 290 6.37 21.89 -3.80
C ARG A 290 7.61 22.44 -3.07
N PRO A 291 8.46 23.24 -3.76
CA PRO A 291 9.63 23.85 -3.13
C PRO A 291 9.32 24.64 -1.86
N GLU A 292 8.20 25.38 -1.83
CA GLU A 292 7.74 26.12 -0.65
C GLU A 292 7.28 25.23 0.51
N GLU A 293 7.10 23.93 0.27
CA GLU A 293 6.78 22.91 1.27
C GLU A 293 8.02 22.09 1.68
N GLY A 294 9.21 22.54 1.24
CA GLY A 294 10.48 21.87 1.49
C GLY A 294 10.77 20.69 0.57
N GLY A 295 10.04 20.57 -0.56
CA GLY A 295 10.30 19.58 -1.60
C GLY A 295 11.26 20.12 -2.67
N ASP A 296 11.83 19.20 -3.41
CA ASP A 296 12.64 19.47 -4.62
C ASP A 296 11.82 19.33 -5.92
N GLY A 297 10.52 19.12 -5.80
CA GLY A 297 9.60 18.84 -6.90
C GLY A 297 9.57 17.37 -7.32
N GLY A 298 10.41 16.52 -6.74
CA GLY A 298 10.38 15.07 -6.93
C GLY A 298 9.25 14.40 -6.16
N ALA A 299 8.83 13.23 -6.63
CA ALA A 299 7.83 12.45 -5.94
C ALA A 299 8.42 11.71 -4.72
N VAL A 300 7.69 11.71 -3.62
CA VAL A 300 8.08 11.08 -2.35
C VAL A 300 7.14 9.94 -2.03
N LEU A 301 7.66 8.71 -1.97
CA LEU A 301 6.89 7.51 -1.65
C LEU A 301 6.49 7.49 -0.18
N LEU A 302 5.19 7.32 0.08
CA LEU A 302 4.61 7.27 1.43
C LEU A 302 4.26 5.86 1.88
N ASP A 303 3.81 4.99 0.96
CA ASP A 303 3.35 3.64 1.27
C ASP A 303 3.33 2.74 0.03
N VAL A 304 3.47 1.44 0.26
CA VAL A 304 3.38 0.40 -0.76
C VAL A 304 2.39 -0.65 -0.32
N ASN A 305 1.48 -1.05 -1.21
CA ASN A 305 0.53 -2.12 -0.95
C ASN A 305 0.49 -3.09 -2.14
N THR A 306 0.81 -4.36 -1.91
CA THR A 306 0.78 -5.43 -2.92
C THR A 306 -0.61 -6.04 -3.12
N THR A 307 -1.61 -5.58 -2.37
CA THR A 307 -3.00 -6.03 -2.43
C THR A 307 -3.96 -4.84 -2.57
N PRO A 308 -3.90 -4.08 -3.69
CA PRO A 308 -4.72 -2.90 -3.86
C PRO A 308 -6.23 -3.22 -3.85
N THR A 309 -7.00 -2.34 -3.22
CA THR A 309 -8.45 -2.46 -3.10
C THR A 309 -9.19 -1.63 -4.15
N VAL A 310 -10.45 -1.94 -4.36
CA VAL A 310 -11.43 -1.10 -5.06
C VAL A 310 -12.40 -0.47 -4.05
N SER A 311 -13.02 0.63 -4.43
CA SER A 311 -14.12 1.24 -3.67
C SER A 311 -15.42 0.96 -4.41
N GLY A 312 -16.27 0.11 -3.86
CA GLY A 312 -17.54 -0.32 -4.47
C GLY A 312 -17.51 -1.76 -4.97
N ASP A 313 -18.41 -2.09 -5.89
CA ASP A 313 -18.50 -3.43 -6.48
C ASP A 313 -17.34 -3.68 -7.46
N ALA A 314 -16.46 -4.61 -7.09
CA ALA A 314 -15.31 -5.01 -7.89
C ALA A 314 -15.69 -5.65 -9.25
N PHE A 315 -16.89 -6.20 -9.35
CA PHE A 315 -17.38 -6.86 -10.57
C PHE A 315 -18.19 -5.93 -11.47
N SER A 316 -18.34 -4.65 -11.10
CA SER A 316 -18.96 -3.69 -12.00
C SER A 316 -18.17 -3.57 -13.31
N GLU A 317 -18.89 -3.45 -14.44
CA GLU A 317 -18.27 -3.33 -15.77
C GLU A 317 -17.25 -2.19 -15.82
N PHE A 318 -17.55 -1.10 -15.11
CA PHE A 318 -16.63 0.03 -14.95
C PHE A 318 -15.23 -0.37 -14.41
N TYR A 319 -15.16 -1.23 -13.37
CA TYR A 319 -13.85 -1.68 -12.85
C TYR A 319 -13.20 -2.71 -13.75
N VAL A 320 -13.98 -3.58 -14.39
CA VAL A 320 -13.45 -4.56 -15.34
C VAL A 320 -12.79 -3.85 -16.53
N GLU A 321 -13.45 -2.86 -17.14
CA GLU A 321 -12.88 -2.06 -18.23
C GLU A 321 -11.61 -1.32 -17.80
N GLN A 322 -11.60 -0.70 -16.62
CA GLN A 322 -10.42 -0.03 -16.10
C GLN A 322 -9.24 -0.97 -15.83
N CYS A 323 -9.50 -2.25 -15.55
CA CYS A 323 -8.47 -3.26 -15.26
C CYS A 323 -7.95 -3.96 -16.51
N GLY A 324 -8.59 -3.83 -17.66
CA GLY A 324 -8.14 -4.43 -18.92
C GLY A 324 -6.68 -4.15 -19.27
N PRO A 325 -6.23 -2.88 -19.26
CA PRO A 325 -4.82 -2.55 -19.52
C PRO A 325 -3.84 -3.17 -18.51
N LEU A 326 -4.23 -3.27 -17.23
CA LEU A 326 -3.41 -3.92 -16.19
C LEU A 326 -3.32 -5.43 -16.43
N ALA A 327 -4.44 -6.08 -16.76
CA ALA A 327 -4.49 -7.51 -17.06
C ALA A 327 -3.58 -7.85 -18.27
N LYS A 328 -3.63 -7.05 -19.34
CA LYS A 328 -2.77 -7.20 -20.51
C LYS A 328 -1.30 -7.00 -20.16
N ALA A 329 -0.97 -5.98 -19.39
CA ALA A 329 0.40 -5.68 -18.98
C ALA A 329 1.04 -6.79 -18.15
N ALA A 330 0.27 -7.52 -17.34
CA ALA A 330 0.76 -8.71 -16.62
C ALA A 330 1.21 -9.82 -17.58
N LEU A 331 0.46 -10.05 -18.65
CA LEU A 331 0.81 -11.07 -19.66
C LEU A 331 2.06 -10.67 -20.45
N GLU A 332 2.14 -9.43 -20.88
CA GLU A 332 3.33 -8.88 -21.54
C GLU A 332 4.58 -8.90 -20.63
N TRP A 333 4.39 -8.65 -19.33
CA TRP A 333 5.47 -8.78 -18.35
C TRP A 333 5.94 -10.23 -18.24
N ALA A 334 5.00 -11.18 -18.19
CA ALA A 334 5.30 -12.61 -18.12
C ALA A 334 6.12 -13.07 -19.33
N GLU A 335 5.71 -12.71 -20.56
CA GLU A 335 6.44 -13.01 -21.78
C GLU A 335 7.86 -12.44 -21.78
N ARG A 336 8.03 -11.19 -21.34
CA ARG A 336 9.37 -10.59 -21.27
C ARG A 336 10.28 -11.35 -20.30
N LYS A 337 9.73 -11.87 -19.19
CA LYS A 337 10.49 -12.66 -18.20
C LYS A 337 10.86 -14.03 -18.74
N GLU A 338 9.94 -14.76 -19.36
CA GLU A 338 10.21 -16.05 -20.01
C GLU A 338 11.33 -15.92 -21.05
N ASN A 339 11.27 -14.89 -21.90
CA ASN A 339 12.27 -14.64 -22.93
C ASN A 339 13.65 -14.26 -22.37
N ALA A 340 13.70 -13.58 -21.22
CA ALA A 340 14.96 -13.20 -20.57
C ALA A 340 15.66 -14.40 -19.92
N ASP A 341 14.91 -15.38 -19.43
CA ASP A 341 15.43 -16.58 -18.76
C ASP A 341 15.73 -17.75 -19.73
N ALA A 342 15.20 -17.72 -20.94
CA ALA A 342 15.35 -18.76 -21.96
C ALA A 342 16.82 -19.06 -22.35
N PRO A 343 17.75 -18.08 -22.51
CA PRO A 343 19.14 -18.36 -22.83
C PRO A 343 19.90 -19.09 -21.75
N LEU A 344 19.54 -18.85 -20.46
CA LEU A 344 20.21 -19.47 -19.31
C LEU A 344 19.82 -20.96 -19.18
N GLN A 345 18.59 -21.33 -19.54
CA GLN A 345 18.15 -22.73 -19.50
C GLN A 345 18.74 -23.54 -20.65
N ALA A 346 18.91 -22.98 -21.84
CA ALA A 346 19.55 -23.63 -22.97
C ALA A 346 21.04 -23.91 -22.72
N ALA A 347 21.74 -23.05 -21.97
CA ALA A 347 23.14 -23.25 -21.60
C ALA A 347 23.35 -24.26 -20.46
N ALA A 348 22.32 -24.57 -19.67
CA ALA A 348 22.38 -25.55 -18.59
C ALA A 348 22.10 -27.00 -19.04
N VAL A 349 21.61 -27.20 -20.26
CA VAL A 349 21.29 -28.52 -20.86
C VAL A 349 22.34 -28.95 -21.89
N ALA A 350 23.25 -28.10 -22.30
CA ALA A 350 24.40 -28.35 -23.14
C ALA A 350 25.67 -28.59 -22.32
#